data_1366d5e4baf22d247be85103c1462373
#
_entry.id   1366d5e4baf22d247be85103c1462373
#
_cell.length_a   1.000
_cell.length_b   1.000
_cell.length_c   1.000
_cell.angle_alpha   90.00
_cell.angle_beta   90.00
_cell.angle_gamma   90.00
#
_symmetry.space_group_name_H-M   'P 1'
#
loop_
_entity.id
_entity.type
_entity.pdbx_description
1 polymer ?
#
loop_
_entity_poly.entity_id
_entity_poly.type
_entity_poly.pdbx_seq_one_letter_code
_entity_poly.pdbx_strand_id
1 'polypeptide(L)'
;MTSISSRAASTRVRAPFKVLDADGNMTELTYSSPYPPAEHDERRVLDELPWFEPGAPLHNWMLHETDFYDEVERIWGRRWGAEGIGKLREVLVSRPTANETREEYAQEWQYYYSTAGGNADLGRLQAQFDEYYQVLLDHGVRVNYIEPPVPAIGPYGYLKNLVTLAGGGLVVRGGAVIHRMGLGSWQRGREVIWSKALTALGVPIYLTIHGRGIGEPGAGRWLDSRTFVFNNSVVANEEGLRQIEFVLDGLGIELVTTYSPGWIGTIGHGNVGTTHADMFLMIPDHGVAVLAPHLVDYAFVRYLMRRDFKVIEVPVEEYWDLAVNAVTLEPGKVVMNAGSPTVVEALERAGVEVIQVDFSESHKFAIAGLHCATLELVRDQPDAGPHD
;
A
#
# COMPACT_ATOMS: atom_id res chain seq x y z
N MET A 1 3.95 -58.29 -26.79
CA MET A 1 3.96 -58.75 -25.38
C MET A 1 5.36 -58.54 -24.84
N THR A 2 5.63 -57.42 -24.28
CA THR A 2 6.91 -57.10 -23.65
C THR A 2 6.62 -56.91 -22.15
N SER A 3 7.15 -57.84 -21.36
CA SER A 3 7.01 -57.88 -19.91
C SER A 3 7.60 -56.64 -19.28
N ILE A 4 6.79 -55.81 -18.67
CA ILE A 4 7.23 -54.73 -17.78
C ILE A 4 7.63 -55.40 -16.45
N SER A 5 8.93 -55.40 -16.18
CA SER A 5 9.52 -55.88 -14.95
C SER A 5 8.92 -55.11 -13.76
N SER A 6 8.40 -55.85 -12.79
CA SER A 6 7.96 -55.33 -11.50
C SER A 6 9.13 -54.63 -10.81
N ARG A 7 9.20 -53.33 -10.87
CA ARG A 7 10.02 -52.55 -9.94
C ARG A 7 9.41 -52.70 -8.55
N ALA A 8 10.11 -53.40 -7.67
CA ALA A 8 9.80 -53.41 -6.26
C ALA A 8 9.58 -51.98 -5.76
N ALA A 9 8.46 -51.75 -5.08
CA ALA A 9 8.18 -50.49 -4.42
C ALA A 9 9.33 -50.18 -3.47
N SER A 10 10.17 -49.22 -3.81
CA SER A 10 11.16 -48.72 -2.89
C SER A 10 10.39 -47.96 -1.84
N THR A 11 10.26 -48.52 -0.66
CA THR A 11 9.91 -47.77 0.55
C THR A 11 10.91 -46.62 0.65
N ARG A 12 10.51 -45.42 0.19
CA ARG A 12 11.31 -44.24 0.43
C ARG A 12 11.26 -43.99 1.93
N VAL A 13 12.22 -44.51 2.65
CA VAL A 13 12.53 -44.09 4.00
C VAL A 13 12.89 -42.61 3.88
N ARG A 14 11.96 -41.76 4.32
CA ARG A 14 12.27 -40.32 4.41
C ARG A 14 13.43 -40.17 5.39
N ALA A 15 14.44 -39.43 5.00
CA ALA A 15 15.55 -39.13 5.89
C ALA A 15 15.02 -38.57 7.22
N PRO A 16 15.51 -39.01 8.38
CA PRO A 16 15.04 -38.50 9.66
C PRO A 16 15.31 -37.00 9.77
N PHE A 17 14.37 -36.29 10.33
CA PHE A 17 14.55 -34.88 10.66
C PHE A 17 15.35 -34.76 11.95
N LYS A 18 16.29 -33.84 11.97
CA LYS A 18 16.94 -33.42 13.22
C LYS A 18 16.23 -32.19 13.75
N VAL A 19 15.73 -32.28 14.97
CA VAL A 19 15.09 -31.16 15.69
C VAL A 19 15.76 -30.98 17.04
N LEU A 20 15.76 -29.72 17.51
CA LEU A 20 16.15 -29.41 18.89
C LEU A 20 14.94 -29.71 19.81
N ASP A 21 15.15 -30.51 20.84
CA ASP A 21 14.16 -30.69 21.90
C ASP A 21 14.13 -29.48 22.85
N ALA A 22 13.23 -29.50 23.82
CA ALA A 22 13.07 -28.41 24.79
C ALA A 22 14.32 -28.16 25.66
N ASP A 23 15.20 -29.15 25.75
CA ASP A 23 16.48 -29.07 26.50
C ASP A 23 17.66 -28.70 25.62
N GLY A 24 17.43 -28.42 24.34
CA GLY A 24 18.45 -28.02 23.36
C GLY A 24 19.28 -29.18 22.79
N ASN A 25 18.86 -30.44 22.95
CA ASN A 25 19.51 -31.59 22.35
C ASN A 25 18.98 -31.87 20.95
N MET A 26 19.86 -32.31 20.06
CA MET A 26 19.46 -32.73 18.72
C MET A 26 18.84 -34.14 18.76
N THR A 27 17.56 -34.21 18.47
CA THR A 27 16.81 -35.47 18.42
C THR A 27 16.43 -35.80 16.98
N GLU A 28 16.59 -37.06 16.60
CA GLU A 28 16.09 -37.55 15.31
C GLU A 28 14.62 -37.96 15.46
N LEU A 29 13.73 -37.25 14.74
CA LEU A 29 12.36 -37.65 14.58
C LEU A 29 12.20 -38.47 13.32
N THR A 30 11.85 -39.73 13.48
CA THR A 30 11.34 -40.54 12.38
C THR A 30 9.87 -40.16 12.17
N TYR A 31 9.54 -39.58 11.03
CA TYR A 31 8.15 -39.34 10.67
C TYR A 31 7.48 -40.70 10.43
N SER A 32 6.71 -41.18 11.39
CA SER A 32 5.71 -42.21 11.13
C SER A 32 4.45 -41.53 10.66
N SER A 33 4.04 -41.76 9.41
CA SER A 33 2.72 -41.32 8.96
C SER A 33 1.67 -41.83 9.93
N PRO A 34 0.77 -41.00 10.45
CA PRO A 34 -0.34 -41.46 11.28
C PRO A 34 -1.32 -42.36 10.50
N TYR A 35 -1.18 -42.36 9.19
CA TYR A 35 -1.91 -43.26 8.32
C TYR A 35 -1.08 -44.53 8.15
N PRO A 36 -1.63 -45.72 8.43
CA PRO A 36 -0.97 -46.96 8.05
C PRO A 36 -0.59 -46.86 6.58
N PRO A 37 0.56 -47.44 6.15
CA PRO A 37 0.83 -47.54 4.73
C PRO A 37 -0.42 -48.15 4.11
N ALA A 38 -1.10 -47.37 3.29
CA ALA A 38 -2.28 -47.87 2.65
C ALA A 38 -1.89 -49.08 1.86
N GLU A 39 -2.50 -50.20 2.10
CA GLU A 39 -2.52 -51.33 1.16
C GLU A 39 -3.29 -50.93 -0.12
N HIS A 40 -3.12 -49.69 -0.53
CA HIS A 40 -3.67 -49.18 -1.77
C HIS A 40 -2.70 -49.53 -2.87
N ASP A 41 -3.09 -50.43 -3.69
CA ASP A 41 -2.59 -50.51 -5.03
C ASP A 41 -2.86 -49.15 -5.69
N GLU A 42 -1.84 -48.29 -5.73
CA GLU A 42 -1.94 -46.94 -6.33
C GLU A 42 -2.50 -47.02 -7.77
N ARG A 43 -2.29 -48.12 -8.46
CA ARG A 43 -2.89 -48.42 -9.73
C ARG A 43 -4.40 -48.49 -9.70
N ARG A 44 -4.97 -49.11 -8.69
CA ARG A 44 -6.41 -49.32 -8.59
C ARG A 44 -7.14 -47.99 -8.36
N VAL A 45 -6.56 -47.07 -7.59
CA VAL A 45 -7.12 -45.74 -7.36
C VAL A 45 -7.13 -44.89 -8.63
N LEU A 46 -6.07 -44.97 -9.42
CA LEU A 46 -5.99 -44.24 -10.69
C LEU A 46 -6.94 -44.83 -11.73
N ASP A 47 -7.04 -46.16 -11.82
CA ASP A 47 -7.96 -46.84 -12.75
C ASP A 47 -9.45 -46.57 -12.43
N GLU A 48 -9.78 -46.18 -11.19
CA GLU A 48 -11.13 -45.83 -10.77
C GLU A 48 -11.50 -44.37 -11.12
N LEU A 49 -10.54 -43.54 -11.54
CA LEU A 49 -10.78 -42.14 -11.89
C LEU A 49 -11.29 -42.05 -13.35
N PRO A 50 -12.48 -41.49 -13.57
CA PRO A 50 -13.15 -41.51 -14.89
C PRO A 50 -12.39 -40.75 -15.98
N TRP A 51 -11.37 -39.97 -15.62
CA TRP A 51 -10.55 -39.17 -16.53
C TRP A 51 -9.10 -39.71 -16.66
N PHE A 52 -8.76 -40.80 -15.97
CA PHE A 52 -7.41 -41.38 -16.01
C PHE A 52 -7.24 -42.31 -17.21
N GLU A 53 -6.27 -42.00 -18.07
CA GLU A 53 -5.82 -42.85 -19.14
C GLU A 53 -4.32 -43.19 -18.94
N PRO A 54 -3.94 -44.47 -18.80
CA PRO A 54 -2.53 -44.85 -18.65
C PRO A 54 -1.69 -44.36 -19.82
N GLY A 55 -0.68 -43.56 -19.53
CA GLY A 55 0.22 -43.00 -20.55
C GLY A 55 -0.27 -41.68 -21.19
N ALA A 56 -1.46 -41.22 -20.85
CA ALA A 56 -1.90 -39.88 -21.21
C ALA A 56 -1.13 -38.79 -20.45
N PRO A 57 -1.02 -37.56 -20.99
CA PRO A 57 -0.52 -36.43 -20.23
C PRO A 57 -1.32 -36.22 -18.94
N LEU A 58 -0.69 -35.62 -17.92
CA LEU A 58 -1.39 -35.23 -16.70
C LEU A 58 -2.63 -34.41 -17.04
N HIS A 59 -3.75 -34.73 -16.38
CA HIS A 59 -4.97 -33.95 -16.57
C HIS A 59 -4.76 -32.51 -16.07
N ASN A 60 -5.24 -31.53 -16.83
CA ASN A 60 -4.99 -30.10 -16.55
C ASN A 60 -5.48 -29.61 -15.18
N TRP A 61 -6.38 -30.30 -14.50
CA TRP A 61 -6.74 -29.95 -13.12
C TRP A 61 -5.56 -30.15 -12.12
N MET A 62 -4.54 -30.93 -12.50
CA MET A 62 -3.28 -31.09 -11.72
C MET A 62 -2.25 -30.02 -12.04
N LEU A 63 -2.41 -29.31 -13.15
CA LEU A 63 -1.52 -28.28 -13.63
C LEU A 63 -2.30 -26.96 -13.58
N HIS A 64 -2.26 -26.28 -12.44
CA HIS A 64 -2.86 -24.95 -12.31
C HIS A 64 -1.94 -23.93 -12.98
N GLU A 65 -2.25 -23.58 -14.21
CA GLU A 65 -1.63 -22.48 -14.96
C GLU A 65 -2.52 -21.23 -14.95
N THR A 66 -3.39 -21.11 -13.94
CA THR A 66 -4.26 -19.96 -13.80
C THR A 66 -3.52 -18.83 -13.11
N ASP A 67 -3.72 -17.62 -13.60
CA ASP A 67 -3.23 -16.40 -12.95
C ASP A 67 -3.89 -16.24 -11.58
N PHE A 68 -3.09 -15.89 -10.58
CA PHE A 68 -3.59 -15.66 -9.22
C PHE A 68 -4.67 -14.57 -9.18
N TYR A 69 -4.52 -13.53 -10.00
CA TYR A 69 -5.48 -12.44 -10.06
C TYR A 69 -6.87 -12.92 -10.56
N ASP A 70 -6.90 -13.83 -11.52
CA ASP A 70 -8.15 -14.41 -12.02
C ASP A 70 -8.86 -15.27 -10.98
N GLU A 71 -8.08 -15.85 -10.06
CA GLU A 71 -8.59 -16.69 -8.99
C GLU A 71 -8.89 -15.95 -7.69
N VAL A 72 -8.35 -14.75 -7.50
CA VAL A 72 -8.43 -14.03 -6.22
C VAL A 72 -9.87 -13.80 -5.77
N GLU A 73 -10.77 -13.47 -6.69
CA GLU A 73 -12.17 -13.25 -6.36
C GLU A 73 -12.85 -14.54 -5.88
N ARG A 74 -12.54 -15.67 -6.52
CA ARG A 74 -13.11 -16.97 -6.17
C ARG A 74 -12.58 -17.51 -4.85
N ILE A 75 -11.27 -17.34 -4.60
CA ILE A 75 -10.59 -17.92 -3.44
C ILE A 75 -10.68 -16.97 -2.23
N TRP A 76 -10.51 -15.66 -2.46
CA TRP A 76 -10.49 -14.63 -1.43
C TRP A 76 -11.82 -13.88 -1.30
N GLY A 77 -12.81 -14.20 -2.16
CA GLY A 77 -14.15 -13.64 -2.14
C GLY A 77 -14.29 -12.24 -2.73
N ARG A 78 -13.19 -11.59 -3.11
CA ARG A 78 -13.18 -10.20 -3.61
C ARG A 78 -11.97 -9.94 -4.49
N ARG A 79 -12.13 -9.01 -5.44
CA ARG A 79 -11.01 -8.39 -6.14
C ARG A 79 -10.53 -7.18 -5.35
N TRP A 80 -9.23 -7.12 -5.13
CA TRP A 80 -8.53 -5.99 -4.55
C TRP A 80 -7.69 -5.33 -5.63
N GLY A 81 -7.48 -3.99 -5.50
CA GLY A 81 -6.64 -3.23 -6.42
C GLY A 81 -7.08 -1.77 -6.48
N ALA A 82 -6.13 -0.87 -6.36
CA ALA A 82 -6.37 0.57 -6.35
C ALA A 82 -5.40 1.32 -7.29
N GLU A 83 -5.04 0.68 -8.40
CA GLU A 83 -4.18 1.29 -9.40
C GLU A 83 -4.85 2.47 -10.09
N GLY A 84 -4.07 3.52 -10.32
CA GLY A 84 -4.49 4.69 -11.08
C GLY A 84 -5.47 5.60 -10.33
N ILE A 85 -6.35 6.22 -11.09
CA ILE A 85 -7.30 7.23 -10.62
C ILE A 85 -8.76 6.87 -10.95
N GLY A 86 -9.05 5.63 -11.33
CA GLY A 86 -10.43 5.17 -11.54
C GLY A 86 -11.30 5.43 -10.31
N LYS A 87 -12.61 5.33 -10.44
CA LYS A 87 -13.53 5.64 -9.35
C LYS A 87 -13.17 4.89 -8.08
N LEU A 88 -12.95 5.63 -7.01
CA LEU A 88 -12.64 5.10 -5.69
C LEU A 88 -13.88 4.38 -5.11
N ARG A 89 -13.69 3.13 -4.71
CA ARG A 89 -14.77 2.28 -4.19
C ARG A 89 -14.64 1.96 -2.72
N GLU A 90 -13.39 1.83 -2.25
CA GLU A 90 -13.17 1.39 -0.88
C GLU A 90 -11.83 1.90 -0.35
N VAL A 91 -11.84 2.29 0.91
CA VAL A 91 -10.66 2.79 1.63
C VAL A 91 -10.54 2.16 3.02
N LEU A 92 -9.32 2.18 3.55
CA LEU A 92 -9.01 1.96 4.95
C LEU A 92 -8.55 3.27 5.56
N VAL A 93 -9.12 3.62 6.69
CA VAL A 93 -8.85 4.88 7.41
C VAL A 93 -8.63 4.61 8.90
N SER A 94 -8.13 5.61 9.61
CA SER A 94 -8.07 5.60 11.07
C SER A 94 -8.75 6.85 11.61
N ARG A 95 -9.45 6.73 12.75
CA ARG A 95 -10.03 7.88 13.42
C ARG A 95 -9.10 8.34 14.53
N PRO A 96 -8.72 9.62 14.59
CA PRO A 96 -7.87 10.14 15.66
C PRO A 96 -8.43 9.87 17.06
N THR A 97 -7.55 9.54 18.00
CA THR A 97 -7.92 9.25 19.38
C THR A 97 -7.14 10.14 20.35
N ALA A 98 -7.45 10.04 21.65
CA ALA A 98 -6.75 10.80 22.69
C ALA A 98 -5.21 10.56 22.71
N ASN A 99 -4.75 9.48 22.12
CA ASN A 99 -3.31 9.20 22.03
C ASN A 99 -2.57 10.09 21.03
N GLU A 100 -3.30 10.72 20.10
CA GLU A 100 -2.73 11.61 19.07
C GLU A 100 -2.20 12.93 19.66
N THR A 101 -2.71 13.34 20.82
CA THR A 101 -2.42 14.65 21.42
C THR A 101 -1.44 14.60 22.58
N ARG A 102 -0.74 13.48 22.80
CA ARG A 102 0.10 13.30 23.99
C ARG A 102 1.45 13.99 23.91
N GLU A 103 1.78 14.70 24.98
CA GLU A 103 3.10 15.33 25.23
C GLU A 103 4.25 14.31 25.28
N GLU A 104 3.97 13.03 25.50
CA GLU A 104 4.97 11.96 25.64
C GLU A 104 5.74 11.66 24.35
N TYR A 105 5.26 12.11 23.21
CA TYR A 105 5.98 12.08 21.95
C TYR A 105 7.04 13.18 21.83
N ALA A 106 7.26 13.89 22.90
CA ALA A 106 7.67 15.27 22.89
C ALA A 106 9.09 15.55 22.38
N GLN A 107 10.06 14.67 22.52
CA GLN A 107 11.44 15.07 22.19
C GLN A 107 11.79 14.88 20.70
N GLU A 108 11.56 13.71 20.13
CA GLU A 108 11.78 13.46 18.69
C GLU A 108 10.71 14.14 17.85
N TRP A 109 9.50 14.16 18.36
CA TRP A 109 8.33 14.78 17.75
C TRP A 109 8.40 16.32 17.78
N GLN A 110 8.85 16.93 18.86
CA GLN A 110 9.09 18.37 18.95
C GLN A 110 10.12 18.87 17.95
N TYR A 111 11.16 18.10 17.70
CA TYR A 111 12.13 18.45 16.67
C TYR A 111 11.50 18.44 15.28
N TYR A 112 10.62 17.50 15.02
CA TYR A 112 9.99 17.30 13.71
C TYR A 112 8.80 18.25 13.47
N TYR A 113 8.03 18.51 14.52
CA TYR A 113 6.78 19.30 14.47
C TYR A 113 6.83 20.57 15.32
N SER A 114 7.96 20.93 15.86
CA SER A 114 8.15 22.20 16.59
C SER A 114 7.74 23.44 15.78
N THR A 115 7.54 23.22 14.51
CA THR A 115 7.19 24.21 13.53
C THR A 115 5.72 24.09 13.10
N ALA A 116 5.05 23.00 13.36
CA ALA A 116 3.65 22.76 12.97
C ALA A 116 2.62 23.44 13.89
N GLY A 117 3.04 24.20 14.87
CA GLY A 117 2.13 25.09 15.60
C GLY A 117 1.46 24.54 16.85
N GLY A 118 1.83 23.37 17.35
CA GLY A 118 1.43 22.93 18.69
C GLY A 118 0.41 21.77 18.72
N ASN A 119 -0.19 21.54 19.88
CA ASN A 119 -1.14 20.46 20.10
C ASN A 119 -2.42 20.68 19.29
N ALA A 120 -2.93 19.64 18.63
CA ALA A 120 -4.22 19.66 17.99
C ALA A 120 -5.33 19.68 19.04
N ASP A 121 -6.43 20.38 18.72
CA ASP A 121 -7.70 20.18 19.41
C ASP A 121 -8.28 18.84 18.96
N LEU A 122 -8.32 17.85 19.85
CA LEU A 122 -8.80 16.51 19.51
C LEU A 122 -10.25 16.50 19.02
N GLY A 123 -11.14 17.31 19.65
CA GLY A 123 -12.54 17.38 19.27
C GLY A 123 -12.71 17.93 17.85
N ARG A 124 -11.99 18.99 17.54
CA ARG A 124 -11.98 19.57 16.19
C ARG A 124 -11.31 18.64 15.16
N LEU A 125 -10.19 18.04 15.53
CA LEU A 125 -9.51 17.05 14.69
C LEU A 125 -10.45 15.88 14.31
N GLN A 126 -11.16 15.32 15.30
CA GLN A 126 -12.13 14.26 15.06
C GLN A 126 -13.29 14.72 14.18
N ALA A 127 -13.81 15.93 14.39
CA ALA A 127 -14.89 16.48 13.59
C ALA A 127 -14.46 16.66 12.11
N GLN A 128 -13.24 17.12 11.86
CA GLN A 128 -12.68 17.25 10.51
C GLN A 128 -12.52 15.90 9.81
N PHE A 129 -12.07 14.88 10.54
CA PHE A 129 -12.00 13.51 10.01
C PHE A 129 -13.39 12.94 9.72
N ASP A 130 -14.35 13.15 10.62
CA ASP A 130 -15.73 12.69 10.43
C ASP A 130 -16.38 13.38 9.22
N GLU A 131 -16.15 14.69 9.01
CA GLU A 131 -16.60 15.42 7.83
C GLU A 131 -15.99 14.85 6.53
N TYR A 132 -14.68 14.63 6.50
CA TYR A 132 -14.02 14.04 5.36
C TYR A 132 -14.55 12.62 5.05
N TYR A 133 -14.74 11.80 6.07
CA TYR A 133 -15.26 10.43 5.87
C TYR A 133 -16.72 10.46 5.40
N GLN A 134 -17.49 11.45 5.84
CA GLN A 134 -18.85 11.64 5.33
C GLN A 134 -18.84 11.99 3.84
N VAL A 135 -17.91 12.83 3.38
CA VAL A 135 -17.74 13.11 1.95
C VAL A 135 -17.45 11.83 1.17
N LEU A 136 -16.58 10.95 1.68
CA LEU A 136 -16.31 9.65 1.03
C LEU A 136 -17.59 8.79 0.92
N LEU A 137 -18.34 8.69 2.01
CA LEU A 137 -19.60 7.92 2.07
C LEU A 137 -20.65 8.48 1.11
N ASP A 138 -20.82 9.81 1.05
CA ASP A 138 -21.79 10.50 0.17
C ASP A 138 -21.47 10.26 -1.31
N HIS A 139 -20.20 9.97 -1.64
CA HIS A 139 -19.76 9.62 -2.99
C HIS A 139 -19.70 8.11 -3.24
N GLY A 140 -20.28 7.30 -2.33
CA GLY A 140 -20.41 5.85 -2.50
C GLY A 140 -19.13 5.07 -2.23
N VAL A 141 -18.16 5.68 -1.54
CA VAL A 141 -16.94 5.00 -1.11
C VAL A 141 -17.20 4.23 0.18
N ARG A 142 -16.85 2.96 0.23
CA ARG A 142 -16.89 2.18 1.47
C ARG A 142 -15.70 2.56 2.35
N VAL A 143 -15.98 2.96 3.58
CA VAL A 143 -14.97 3.35 4.56
C VAL A 143 -14.80 2.22 5.59
N ASN A 144 -13.60 1.66 5.66
CA ASN A 144 -13.20 0.69 6.69
C ASN A 144 -12.28 1.40 7.69
N TYR A 145 -12.37 1.01 8.95
CA TYR A 145 -11.59 1.62 10.01
C TYR A 145 -10.55 0.64 10.55
N ILE A 146 -9.36 1.14 10.83
CA ILE A 146 -8.39 0.41 11.63
C ILE A 146 -8.93 0.34 13.06
N GLU A 147 -9.22 -0.86 13.53
CA GLU A 147 -9.74 -1.09 14.87
C GLU A 147 -8.72 -0.66 15.95
N PRO A 148 -9.06 0.31 16.81
CA PRO A 148 -8.30 0.60 18.01
C PRO A 148 -8.77 -0.31 19.19
N PRO A 149 -7.95 -0.52 20.22
CA PRO A 149 -6.55 -0.15 20.26
C PRO A 149 -5.68 -1.28 19.77
N VAL A 150 -4.78 -0.99 18.86
CA VAL A 150 -3.69 -1.92 18.63
C VAL A 150 -2.86 -1.94 19.90
N PRO A 151 -2.67 -3.09 20.56
CA PRO A 151 -1.86 -3.15 21.77
C PRO A 151 -0.48 -2.57 21.52
N ALA A 152 0.09 -1.93 22.53
CA ALA A 152 1.47 -1.48 22.46
C ALA A 152 2.36 -2.64 22.00
N ILE A 153 3.12 -2.44 20.93
CA ILE A 153 4.02 -3.43 20.38
C ILE A 153 5.42 -3.06 20.80
N GLY A 154 5.99 -3.84 21.75
CA GLY A 154 7.35 -3.65 22.21
C GLY A 154 7.62 -2.24 22.77
N PRO A 155 8.87 -1.72 22.60
CA PRO A 155 9.26 -0.41 23.12
C PRO A 155 8.54 0.76 22.43
N TYR A 156 7.83 0.50 21.33
CA TYR A 156 7.12 1.49 20.51
C TYR A 156 5.63 1.57 20.81
N GLY A 157 5.24 1.45 22.07
CA GLY A 157 3.84 1.53 22.50
C GLY A 157 3.09 2.82 22.14
N TYR A 158 3.80 3.81 21.65
CA TYR A 158 3.28 5.08 21.16
C TYR A 158 2.80 5.05 19.70
N LEU A 159 3.00 3.96 18.96
CA LEU A 159 2.52 3.80 17.57
C LEU A 159 0.99 3.66 17.47
N LYS A 160 0.27 3.99 18.52
CA LYS A 160 -1.17 3.87 18.54
C LYS A 160 -1.82 5.06 17.84
N ASN A 161 -2.65 4.77 16.85
CA ASN A 161 -3.66 5.68 16.31
C ASN A 161 -3.14 7.04 15.83
N LEU A 162 -2.03 7.07 15.12
CA LEU A 162 -1.55 8.29 14.49
C LEU A 162 -2.48 8.71 13.33
N VAL A 163 -2.65 9.99 13.14
CA VAL A 163 -3.47 10.61 12.08
C VAL A 163 -3.19 9.99 10.71
N THR A 164 -1.93 9.70 10.43
CA THR A 164 -1.47 9.13 9.15
C THR A 164 -1.41 7.61 9.16
N LEU A 165 -2.02 6.94 10.13
CA LEU A 165 -1.87 5.49 10.29
C LEU A 165 -2.46 4.71 9.11
N ALA A 166 -3.52 5.23 8.48
CA ALA A 166 -4.17 4.54 7.37
C ALA A 166 -3.32 4.47 6.10
N GLY A 167 -2.54 5.50 5.79
CA GLY A 167 -1.72 5.56 4.56
C GLY A 167 -0.55 4.58 4.52
N GLY A 168 -0.75 3.31 4.83
CA GLY A 168 0.32 2.37 5.16
C GLY A 168 0.79 1.37 4.13
N GLY A 169 0.26 1.39 2.93
CA GLY A 169 0.58 0.38 1.94
C GLY A 169 0.23 0.78 0.52
N LEU A 170 0.59 -0.08 -0.42
CA LEU A 170 0.20 -0.01 -1.81
C LEU A 170 -0.68 -1.23 -2.10
N VAL A 171 -1.96 -1.00 -2.41
CA VAL A 171 -2.88 -2.07 -2.80
C VAL A 171 -2.96 -2.11 -4.32
N VAL A 172 -2.56 -3.22 -4.87
CA VAL A 172 -2.53 -3.51 -6.31
C VAL A 172 -3.38 -4.72 -6.63
N ARG A 173 -3.55 -5.04 -7.90
CA ARG A 173 -4.33 -6.19 -8.35
C ARG A 173 -4.00 -7.44 -7.54
N GLY A 174 -4.98 -7.94 -6.82
CA GLY A 174 -4.91 -9.17 -6.06
C GLY A 174 -4.30 -9.06 -4.66
N GLY A 175 -3.69 -7.94 -4.25
CA GLY A 175 -3.10 -7.88 -2.91
C GLY A 175 -2.39 -6.58 -2.57
N ALA A 176 -1.64 -6.60 -1.49
CA ALA A 176 -0.97 -5.43 -0.95
C ALA A 176 0.55 -5.61 -0.78
N VAL A 177 1.29 -4.55 -1.03
CA VAL A 177 2.66 -4.36 -0.56
C VAL A 177 2.61 -3.53 0.72
N ILE A 178 3.08 -4.08 1.82
CA ILE A 178 3.17 -3.36 3.09
C ILE A 178 4.50 -2.61 3.12
N HIS A 179 4.40 -1.30 3.24
CA HIS A 179 5.51 -0.40 3.24
C HIS A 179 6.22 -0.38 4.61
N ARG A 180 7.49 0.02 4.62
CA ARG A 180 8.28 0.14 5.84
C ARG A 180 8.73 1.58 6.05
N MET A 181 8.42 2.09 7.24
CA MET A 181 8.74 3.46 7.61
C MET A 181 10.25 3.67 7.80
N GLY A 182 10.76 4.74 7.24
CA GLY A 182 12.14 5.17 7.31
C GLY A 182 12.39 6.30 8.30
N LEU A 183 11.47 7.26 8.34
CA LEU A 183 11.57 8.41 9.21
C LEU A 183 11.26 8.06 10.67
N GLY A 184 12.17 8.46 11.54
CA GLY A 184 11.98 8.39 12.98
C GLY A 184 11.73 7.02 13.57
N SER A 185 12.23 6.78 14.77
CA SER A 185 12.00 5.54 15.50
C SER A 185 10.52 5.34 15.86
N TRP A 186 9.79 6.42 16.00
CA TRP A 186 8.39 6.48 16.40
C TRP A 186 7.39 6.04 15.29
N GLN A 187 7.80 6.00 14.03
CA GLN A 187 6.96 5.49 12.93
C GLN A 187 7.20 4.01 12.61
N ARG A 188 8.33 3.46 13.03
CA ARG A 188 8.66 2.06 12.76
C ARG A 188 7.77 1.09 13.53
N GLY A 189 7.41 -0.01 12.89
CA GLY A 189 6.51 -1.02 13.45
C GLY A 189 5.04 -0.84 13.04
N ARG A 190 4.70 0.23 12.31
CA ARG A 190 3.38 0.39 11.71
C ARG A 190 3.03 -0.76 10.76
N GLU A 191 4.04 -1.39 10.17
CA GLU A 191 3.90 -2.56 9.30
C GLU A 191 3.06 -3.67 9.94
N VAL A 192 3.19 -3.85 11.26
CA VAL A 192 2.41 -4.85 12.01
C VAL A 192 0.92 -4.47 12.06
N ILE A 193 0.63 -3.17 12.21
CA ILE A 193 -0.75 -2.67 12.26
C ILE A 193 -1.41 -2.85 10.90
N TRP A 194 -0.72 -2.44 9.84
CA TRP A 194 -1.21 -2.58 8.46
C TRP A 194 -1.41 -4.03 8.06
N SER A 195 -0.45 -4.90 8.38
CA SER A 195 -0.57 -6.33 8.12
C SER A 195 -1.82 -6.92 8.78
N LYS A 196 -2.08 -6.58 10.03
CA LYS A 196 -3.26 -7.06 10.77
C LYS A 196 -4.55 -6.51 10.16
N ALA A 197 -4.61 -5.21 9.89
CA ALA A 197 -5.80 -4.57 9.35
C ALA A 197 -6.15 -5.10 7.96
N LEU A 198 -5.17 -5.18 7.05
CA LEU A 198 -5.38 -5.70 5.69
C LEU A 198 -5.75 -7.19 5.70
N THR A 199 -5.08 -8.01 6.51
CA THR A 199 -5.43 -9.43 6.65
C THR A 199 -6.83 -9.61 7.22
N ALA A 200 -7.25 -8.78 8.20
CA ALA A 200 -8.61 -8.83 8.75
C ALA A 200 -9.68 -8.48 7.72
N LEU A 201 -9.35 -7.64 6.74
CA LEU A 201 -10.22 -7.32 5.59
C LEU A 201 -10.22 -8.41 4.52
N GLY A 202 -9.30 -9.38 4.60
CA GLY A 202 -9.13 -10.42 3.58
C GLY A 202 -8.26 -9.99 2.39
N VAL A 203 -7.46 -8.94 2.53
CA VAL A 203 -6.50 -8.51 1.50
C VAL A 203 -5.29 -9.44 1.52
N PRO A 204 -4.96 -10.13 0.42
CA PRO A 204 -3.73 -10.89 0.31
C PRO A 204 -2.51 -9.97 0.45
N ILE A 205 -1.45 -10.45 1.07
CA ILE A 205 -0.21 -9.69 1.21
C ILE A 205 0.84 -10.29 0.27
N TYR A 206 1.23 -9.54 -0.75
CA TYR A 206 2.30 -9.94 -1.66
C TYR A 206 3.67 -9.85 -1.00
N LEU A 207 3.90 -8.75 -0.27
CA LEU A 207 5.19 -8.45 0.31
C LEU A 207 5.05 -7.49 1.50
N THR A 208 5.89 -7.66 2.49
CA THR A 208 6.23 -6.61 3.46
C THR A 208 7.68 -6.21 3.23
N ILE A 209 7.96 -4.92 3.01
CA ILE A 209 9.33 -4.43 2.81
C ILE A 209 10.18 -4.83 4.02
N HIS A 210 11.29 -5.52 3.77
CA HIS A 210 12.11 -6.14 4.82
C HIS A 210 13.61 -5.87 4.64
N GLY A 211 14.43 -6.51 5.49
CA GLY A 211 15.88 -6.36 5.43
C GLY A 211 16.32 -4.93 5.70
N ARG A 212 17.10 -4.35 4.79
CA ARG A 212 17.52 -2.95 4.82
C ARG A 212 16.59 -2.04 4.02
N GLY A 213 15.59 -2.62 3.36
CA GLY A 213 14.64 -1.87 2.55
C GLY A 213 13.86 -0.86 3.38
N ILE A 214 13.69 0.32 2.83
CA ILE A 214 12.86 1.42 3.33
C ILE A 214 12.06 1.95 2.15
N GLY A 215 10.77 2.20 2.37
CA GLY A 215 9.89 2.82 1.41
C GLY A 215 8.61 3.22 2.11
N GLU A 216 8.44 4.52 2.37
CA GLU A 216 7.23 5.03 3.02
C GLU A 216 6.08 5.17 2.01
N PRO A 217 4.83 4.90 2.40
CA PRO A 217 3.71 4.87 1.45
C PRO A 217 3.46 6.21 0.76
N GLY A 218 3.55 7.33 1.48
CA GLY A 218 3.38 8.67 0.91
C GLY A 218 4.39 9.05 -0.17
N ALA A 219 5.52 8.31 -0.27
CA ALA A 219 6.50 8.50 -1.33
C ALA A 219 5.99 8.01 -2.70
N GLY A 220 4.87 7.29 -2.75
CA GLY A 220 4.30 6.75 -3.98
C GLY A 220 3.03 7.45 -4.44
N ARG A 221 2.86 7.59 -5.78
CA ARG A 221 1.65 8.13 -6.43
C ARG A 221 1.40 7.47 -7.78
N TRP A 222 0.15 7.20 -8.09
CA TRP A 222 -0.25 6.74 -9.41
C TRP A 222 -0.28 7.90 -10.42
N LEU A 223 0.28 7.70 -11.60
CA LEU A 223 0.02 8.57 -12.77
C LEU A 223 -1.16 8.05 -13.59
N ASP A 224 -1.25 6.75 -13.72
CA ASP A 224 -2.31 6.00 -14.37
C ASP A 224 -2.29 4.56 -13.84
N SER A 225 -3.13 3.68 -14.39
CA SER A 225 -3.24 2.28 -13.93
C SER A 225 -2.01 1.41 -14.22
N ARG A 226 -1.06 1.89 -15.02
CA ARG A 226 0.15 1.16 -15.42
C ARG A 226 1.45 1.85 -15.00
N THR A 227 1.35 3.02 -14.36
CA THR A 227 2.54 3.82 -14.00
C THR A 227 2.45 4.30 -12.56
N PHE A 228 3.37 3.85 -11.74
CA PHE A 228 3.51 4.26 -10.37
C PHE A 228 4.79 5.07 -10.18
N VAL A 229 4.65 6.27 -9.65
CA VAL A 229 5.79 7.15 -9.33
C VAL A 229 6.19 6.93 -7.89
N PHE A 230 7.49 6.84 -7.62
CA PHE A 230 8.02 6.76 -6.27
C PHE A 230 9.15 7.75 -6.05
N ASN A 231 9.07 8.54 -4.98
CA ASN A 231 10.10 9.50 -4.64
C ASN A 231 11.24 8.84 -3.84
N ASN A 232 12.40 8.73 -4.43
CA ASN A 232 13.62 8.29 -3.74
C ASN A 232 14.21 9.47 -2.95
N SER A 233 14.03 9.45 -1.66
CA SER A 233 14.44 10.47 -0.71
C SER A 233 14.91 9.84 0.59
N VAL A 234 14.96 10.61 1.68
CA VAL A 234 15.30 10.08 3.02
C VAL A 234 14.33 9.02 3.56
N VAL A 235 13.15 8.88 2.94
CA VAL A 235 12.08 7.92 3.31
C VAL A 235 12.04 6.68 2.44
N ALA A 236 13.01 6.55 1.54
CA ALA A 236 13.16 5.40 0.66
C ALA A 236 14.62 5.08 0.42
N ASN A 237 14.91 3.86 0.03
CA ASN A 237 16.23 3.47 -0.47
C ASN A 237 16.10 2.47 -1.62
N GLU A 238 17.20 2.25 -2.33
CA GLU A 238 17.25 1.33 -3.47
C GLU A 238 16.78 -0.09 -3.15
N GLU A 239 17.02 -0.54 -1.92
CA GLU A 239 16.58 -1.87 -1.49
C GLU A 239 15.06 -1.95 -1.36
N GLY A 240 14.43 -0.92 -0.78
CA GLY A 240 12.97 -0.83 -0.70
C GLY A 240 12.33 -0.67 -2.07
N LEU A 241 12.91 0.18 -2.92
CA LEU A 241 12.44 0.38 -4.29
C LEU A 241 12.46 -0.91 -5.11
N ARG A 242 13.56 -1.68 -5.05
CA ARG A 242 13.66 -2.97 -5.75
C ARG A 242 12.61 -3.98 -5.29
N GLN A 243 12.25 -3.97 -4.01
CA GLN A 243 11.21 -4.86 -3.48
C GLN A 243 9.81 -4.45 -3.97
N ILE A 244 9.53 -3.15 -4.07
CA ILE A 244 8.28 -2.64 -4.66
C ILE A 244 8.24 -2.97 -6.16
N GLU A 245 9.33 -2.65 -6.89
CA GLU A 245 9.46 -2.89 -8.33
C GLU A 245 9.22 -4.35 -8.70
N PHE A 246 9.75 -5.28 -7.91
CA PHE A 246 9.55 -6.72 -8.12
C PHE A 246 8.07 -7.12 -8.18
N VAL A 247 7.23 -6.52 -7.33
CA VAL A 247 5.78 -6.79 -7.35
C VAL A 247 5.12 -6.09 -8.52
N LEU A 248 5.47 -4.82 -8.78
CA LEU A 248 4.88 -4.03 -9.84
C LEU A 248 5.22 -4.57 -11.22
N ASP A 249 6.47 -5.00 -11.45
CA ASP A 249 6.93 -5.61 -12.69
C ASP A 249 6.15 -6.89 -13.01
N GLY A 250 5.92 -7.74 -12.01
CA GLY A 250 5.09 -8.95 -12.14
C GLY A 250 3.63 -8.66 -12.53
N LEU A 251 3.17 -7.44 -12.32
CA LEU A 251 1.83 -6.96 -12.69
C LEU A 251 1.83 -6.11 -13.99
N GLY A 252 2.97 -5.95 -14.63
CA GLY A 252 3.14 -5.11 -15.82
C GLY A 252 2.97 -3.61 -15.53
N ILE A 253 3.34 -3.16 -14.34
CA ILE A 253 3.27 -1.77 -13.89
C ILE A 253 4.67 -1.17 -13.87
N GLU A 254 4.85 -0.05 -14.60
CA GLU A 254 6.10 0.69 -14.62
C GLU A 254 6.31 1.44 -13.29
N LEU A 255 7.48 1.27 -12.66
CA LEU A 255 7.93 2.09 -11.55
C LEU A 255 8.81 3.24 -12.05
N VAL A 256 8.32 4.46 -11.90
CA VAL A 256 9.06 5.68 -12.24
C VAL A 256 9.62 6.29 -10.97
N THR A 257 10.95 6.44 -10.91
CA THR A 257 11.60 7.05 -9.75
C THR A 257 11.85 8.53 -10.00
N THR A 258 11.46 9.38 -9.06
CA THR A 258 11.83 10.79 -8.97
C THR A 258 12.67 11.06 -7.73
N TYR A 259 13.38 12.16 -7.69
CA TYR A 259 14.29 12.52 -6.61
C TYR A 259 13.96 13.90 -6.06
N SER A 260 13.84 13.98 -4.75
CA SER A 260 13.72 15.28 -4.09
C SER A 260 15.06 16.03 -4.10
N PRO A 261 15.04 17.37 -4.12
CA PRO A 261 16.25 18.19 -4.27
C PRO A 261 17.18 18.19 -3.05
N GLY A 262 16.95 17.36 -2.08
CA GLY A 262 17.82 17.17 -0.91
C GLY A 262 17.13 17.48 0.41
N TRP A 263 17.87 17.15 1.48
CA TRP A 263 17.42 17.35 2.85
C TRP A 263 18.47 18.12 3.63
N ILE A 264 18.08 19.24 4.23
CA ILE A 264 18.93 19.97 5.20
C ILE A 264 18.08 20.20 6.45
N GLY A 265 18.41 19.51 7.55
CA GLY A 265 17.61 19.48 8.76
C GLY A 265 17.39 20.83 9.45
N THR A 266 18.17 21.86 9.10
CA THR A 266 18.05 23.21 9.63
C THR A 266 17.13 24.13 8.84
N ILE A 267 16.63 23.70 7.69
CA ILE A 267 15.74 24.53 6.84
C ILE A 267 14.27 24.49 7.30
N GLY A 268 13.99 23.85 8.43
CA GLY A 268 12.66 23.89 9.02
C GLY A 268 11.61 23.13 8.17
N HIS A 269 10.44 23.72 7.99
CA HIS A 269 9.27 23.11 7.38
C HIS A 269 9.44 22.49 5.98
N GLY A 270 10.39 22.99 5.19
CA GLY A 270 10.63 22.49 3.83
C GLY A 270 11.01 21.03 3.76
N ASN A 271 11.44 20.45 4.86
CA ASN A 271 11.97 19.11 4.89
C ASN A 271 10.93 18.01 4.71
N VAL A 272 9.74 18.17 5.27
CA VAL A 272 8.69 17.16 5.17
C VAL A 272 8.10 17.10 3.77
N GLY A 273 7.96 18.27 3.14
CA GLY A 273 7.44 18.36 1.79
C GLY A 273 8.31 17.72 0.71
N THR A 274 9.62 17.61 0.98
CA THR A 274 10.56 16.98 0.02
C THR A 274 10.66 15.47 0.16
N THR A 275 9.98 14.86 1.10
CA THR A 275 10.13 13.42 1.38
C THR A 275 9.13 12.55 0.64
N HIS A 276 7.88 12.98 0.53
CA HIS A 276 6.77 12.22 0.01
C HIS A 276 6.25 12.77 -1.31
N ALA A 277 5.90 11.88 -2.25
CA ALA A 277 5.33 12.27 -3.54
C ALA A 277 3.94 12.89 -3.39
N ASP A 278 3.17 12.47 -2.42
CA ASP A 278 1.86 13.02 -2.11
C ASP A 278 1.89 14.44 -1.53
N MET A 279 3.10 14.98 -1.29
CA MET A 279 3.32 16.36 -0.91
C MET A 279 3.66 17.27 -2.10
N PHE A 280 3.93 16.72 -3.29
CA PHE A 280 4.25 17.54 -4.46
C PHE A 280 3.52 17.13 -5.75
N LEU A 281 2.81 16.00 -5.75
CA LEU A 281 2.14 15.47 -6.94
C LEU A 281 0.73 14.98 -6.62
N MET A 282 -0.26 15.42 -7.42
CA MET A 282 -1.61 14.88 -7.47
C MET A 282 -2.03 14.68 -8.93
N ILE A 283 -2.75 13.61 -9.22
CA ILE A 283 -3.36 13.36 -10.53
C ILE A 283 -4.89 13.45 -10.38
N PRO A 284 -5.49 14.60 -10.71
CA PRO A 284 -6.92 14.82 -10.55
C PRO A 284 -7.77 14.27 -11.68
N ASP A 285 -7.17 14.11 -12.88
CA ASP A 285 -7.82 13.60 -14.08
C ASP A 285 -6.79 13.00 -15.03
N HIS A 286 -7.24 12.24 -16.02
CA HIS A 286 -6.39 11.69 -17.03
C HIS A 286 -5.60 12.78 -17.77
N GLY A 287 -4.29 12.66 -17.79
CA GLY A 287 -3.41 13.62 -18.43
C GLY A 287 -3.34 15.01 -17.75
N VAL A 288 -3.83 15.13 -16.51
CA VAL A 288 -3.69 16.35 -15.70
C VAL A 288 -2.87 16.02 -14.44
N ALA A 289 -1.85 16.82 -14.18
CA ALA A 289 -1.04 16.72 -12.97
C ALA A 289 -0.99 18.06 -12.25
N VAL A 290 -1.26 18.07 -10.95
CA VAL A 290 -0.96 19.21 -10.07
C VAL A 290 0.40 18.94 -9.45
N LEU A 291 1.31 19.85 -9.59
CA LEU A 291 2.72 19.64 -9.26
C LEU A 291 3.32 20.85 -8.53
N ALA A 292 4.09 20.59 -7.49
CA ALA A 292 5.00 21.56 -6.89
C ALA A 292 6.40 21.36 -7.50
N PRO A 293 6.74 22.03 -8.60
CA PRO A 293 7.91 21.69 -9.44
C PRO A 293 9.24 21.98 -8.76
N HIS A 294 9.27 22.82 -7.75
CA HIS A 294 10.46 23.11 -6.95
C HIS A 294 10.89 21.96 -6.02
N LEU A 295 10.04 20.92 -5.89
CA LEU A 295 10.28 19.75 -5.03
C LEU A 295 10.61 18.48 -5.80
N VAL A 296 10.72 18.55 -7.13
CA VAL A 296 11.02 17.39 -7.98
C VAL A 296 12.24 17.65 -8.84
N ASP A 297 12.87 16.60 -9.34
CA ASP A 297 13.92 16.71 -10.32
C ASP A 297 13.37 17.08 -11.72
N TYR A 298 14.21 17.73 -12.52
CA TYR A 298 13.81 18.17 -13.88
C TYR A 298 13.52 16.97 -14.81
N ALA A 299 14.13 15.82 -14.57
CA ALA A 299 13.88 14.64 -15.39
C ALA A 299 12.43 14.18 -15.25
N PHE A 300 11.87 14.25 -14.06
CA PHE A 300 10.46 13.94 -13.82
C PHE A 300 9.51 14.96 -14.47
N VAL A 301 9.80 16.26 -14.39
CA VAL A 301 9.02 17.28 -15.09
C VAL A 301 9.00 16.98 -16.60
N ARG A 302 10.16 16.69 -17.19
CA ARG A 302 10.25 16.29 -18.60
C ARG A 302 9.50 15.01 -18.93
N TYR A 303 9.48 14.05 -18.01
CA TYR A 303 8.73 12.81 -18.16
C TYR A 303 7.24 13.10 -18.30
N LEU A 304 6.67 13.93 -17.43
CA LEU A 304 5.27 14.36 -17.52
C LEU A 304 4.97 15.07 -18.83
N MET A 305 5.84 16.00 -19.23
CA MET A 305 5.68 16.74 -20.50
C MET A 305 5.71 15.82 -21.74
N ARG A 306 6.56 14.80 -21.74
CA ARG A 306 6.65 13.83 -22.86
C ARG A 306 5.44 12.91 -22.94
N ARG A 307 4.70 12.79 -21.87
CA ARG A 307 3.44 12.04 -21.78
C ARG A 307 2.22 12.95 -21.96
N ASP A 308 2.44 14.18 -22.42
CA ASP A 308 1.41 15.18 -22.70
C ASP A 308 0.53 15.54 -21.49
N PHE A 309 1.10 15.43 -20.26
CA PHE A 309 0.39 15.89 -19.07
C PHE A 309 0.26 17.41 -19.08
N LYS A 310 -0.96 17.90 -18.86
CA LYS A 310 -1.23 19.28 -18.51
C LYS A 310 -0.83 19.49 -17.05
N VAL A 311 0.24 20.23 -16.83
CA VAL A 311 0.74 20.53 -15.48
C VAL A 311 0.07 21.78 -14.94
N ILE A 312 -0.57 21.68 -13.80
CA ILE A 312 -1.04 22.79 -12.96
C ILE A 312 0.02 22.98 -11.86
N GLU A 313 0.67 24.13 -11.90
CA GLU A 313 1.72 24.44 -10.93
C GLU A 313 1.09 24.91 -9.61
N VAL A 314 1.60 24.38 -8.48
CA VAL A 314 1.24 24.86 -7.15
C VAL A 314 2.08 26.11 -6.84
N PRO A 315 1.46 27.26 -6.57
CA PRO A 315 2.17 28.43 -6.08
C PRO A 315 2.88 28.14 -4.76
N VAL A 316 4.07 28.71 -4.59
CA VAL A 316 4.88 28.48 -3.37
C VAL A 316 4.12 28.92 -2.12
N GLU A 317 3.28 29.93 -2.23
CA GLU A 317 2.44 30.47 -1.15
C GLU A 317 1.34 29.49 -0.73
N GLU A 318 0.81 28.68 -1.66
CA GLU A 318 -0.25 27.69 -1.39
C GLU A 318 0.28 26.28 -1.12
N TYR A 319 1.59 26.08 -1.21
CA TYR A 319 2.18 24.76 -1.02
C TYR A 319 1.88 24.16 0.35
N TRP A 320 1.99 25.00 1.41
CA TRP A 320 1.77 24.56 2.78
C TRP A 320 0.31 24.32 3.13
N ASP A 321 -0.64 24.74 2.29
CA ASP A 321 -2.05 24.41 2.45
C ASP A 321 -2.39 22.98 2.00
N LEU A 322 -1.35 22.21 1.62
CA LEU A 322 -1.43 20.80 1.20
C LEU A 322 -2.33 20.57 -0.02
N ALA A 323 -2.31 21.48 -0.98
CA ALA A 323 -3.12 21.43 -2.20
C ALA A 323 -3.03 20.09 -2.93
N VAL A 324 -1.85 19.45 -2.95
CA VAL A 324 -1.60 18.18 -3.65
C VAL A 324 -1.88 16.94 -2.79
N ASN A 325 -1.99 17.09 -1.47
CA ASN A 325 -2.27 15.97 -0.57
C ASN A 325 -3.79 15.68 -0.52
N ALA A 326 -4.35 15.45 -1.67
CA ALA A 326 -5.75 15.29 -1.95
C ALA A 326 -6.07 13.89 -2.44
N VAL A 327 -7.33 13.50 -2.44
CA VAL A 327 -7.81 12.21 -2.91
C VAL A 327 -8.67 12.41 -4.16
N THR A 328 -8.30 11.77 -5.25
CA THR A 328 -9.11 11.70 -6.46
C THR A 328 -10.22 10.68 -6.24
N LEU A 329 -11.47 11.12 -6.23
CA LEU A 329 -12.63 10.26 -6.06
C LEU A 329 -12.94 9.48 -7.34
N GLU A 330 -12.83 10.16 -8.46
CA GLU A 330 -12.94 9.63 -9.82
C GLU A 330 -12.25 10.60 -10.77
N PRO A 331 -11.88 10.21 -12.00
CA PRO A 331 -11.31 11.14 -12.95
C PRO A 331 -12.18 12.39 -13.10
N GLY A 332 -11.57 13.56 -12.94
CA GLY A 332 -12.25 14.85 -12.97
C GLY A 332 -12.96 15.24 -11.66
N LYS A 333 -12.77 14.50 -10.55
CA LYS A 333 -13.35 14.87 -9.24
C LYS A 333 -12.39 14.57 -8.10
N VAL A 334 -12.11 15.59 -7.28
CA VAL A 334 -11.18 15.50 -6.14
C VAL A 334 -11.80 16.03 -4.86
N VAL A 335 -11.38 15.47 -3.73
CA VAL A 335 -11.54 16.09 -2.42
C VAL A 335 -10.17 16.55 -1.92
N MET A 336 -10.09 17.79 -1.50
CA MET A 336 -8.85 18.42 -1.07
C MET A 336 -9.03 19.32 0.14
N ASN A 337 -7.94 19.62 0.82
CA ASN A 337 -7.95 20.57 1.92
C ASN A 337 -8.29 21.97 1.42
N ALA A 338 -9.10 22.71 2.18
CA ALA A 338 -9.37 24.11 1.91
C ALA A 338 -8.11 24.96 2.13
N GLY A 339 -7.95 26.05 1.38
CA GLY A 339 -6.86 27.00 1.58
C GLY A 339 -6.00 27.30 0.35
N SER A 340 -6.25 26.62 -0.78
CA SER A 340 -5.45 26.77 -2.02
C SER A 340 -6.29 27.30 -3.17
N PRO A 341 -6.75 28.58 -3.12
CA PRO A 341 -7.70 29.14 -4.09
C PRO A 341 -7.17 29.16 -5.53
N THR A 342 -5.88 29.42 -5.72
CA THR A 342 -5.29 29.44 -7.07
C THR A 342 -5.29 28.04 -7.70
N VAL A 343 -4.98 27.01 -6.92
CA VAL A 343 -5.01 25.63 -7.38
C VAL A 343 -6.44 25.19 -7.66
N VAL A 344 -7.40 25.54 -6.79
CA VAL A 344 -8.82 25.23 -6.99
C VAL A 344 -9.32 25.84 -8.28
N GLU A 345 -9.10 27.15 -8.52
CA GLU A 345 -9.51 27.82 -9.75
C GLU A 345 -8.87 27.19 -11.00
N ALA A 346 -7.61 26.77 -10.92
CA ALA A 346 -6.92 26.10 -12.03
C ALA A 346 -7.50 24.72 -12.32
N LEU A 347 -7.89 23.95 -11.30
CA LEU A 347 -8.57 22.66 -11.42
C LEU A 347 -9.94 22.81 -12.06
N GLU A 348 -10.75 23.76 -11.58
CA GLU A 348 -12.09 24.04 -12.13
C GLU A 348 -12.01 24.47 -13.59
N ARG A 349 -11.02 25.32 -13.97
CA ARG A 349 -10.74 25.68 -15.37
C ARG A 349 -10.30 24.48 -16.21
N ALA A 350 -9.73 23.45 -15.58
CA ALA A 350 -9.39 22.22 -16.26
C ALA A 350 -10.57 21.25 -16.37
N GLY A 351 -11.74 21.59 -15.80
CA GLY A 351 -12.93 20.75 -15.81
C GLY A 351 -13.03 19.78 -14.63
N VAL A 352 -12.20 19.95 -13.61
CA VAL A 352 -12.19 19.12 -12.41
C VAL A 352 -13.13 19.69 -11.37
N GLU A 353 -14.05 18.87 -10.87
CA GLU A 353 -14.89 19.19 -9.71
C GLU A 353 -14.07 19.11 -8.43
N VAL A 354 -14.09 20.18 -7.62
CA VAL A 354 -13.31 20.27 -6.39
C VAL A 354 -14.22 20.34 -5.17
N ILE A 355 -14.08 19.36 -4.29
CA ILE A 355 -14.73 19.32 -2.99
C ILE A 355 -13.71 19.73 -1.95
N GLN A 356 -13.96 20.83 -1.25
CA GLN A 356 -13.06 21.34 -0.22
C GLN A 356 -13.56 20.95 1.17
N VAL A 357 -12.64 20.46 2.02
CA VAL A 357 -12.90 20.16 3.42
C VAL A 357 -11.87 20.86 4.31
N ASP A 358 -12.25 21.23 5.52
CA ASP A 358 -11.29 21.75 6.50
C ASP A 358 -10.53 20.59 7.15
N PHE A 359 -9.23 20.51 6.92
CA PHE A 359 -8.35 19.52 7.51
C PHE A 359 -7.18 20.17 8.28
N SER A 360 -7.39 21.39 8.72
CA SER A 360 -6.37 22.27 9.32
C SER A 360 -5.77 21.73 10.62
N GLU A 361 -6.54 21.02 11.45
CA GLU A 361 -6.00 20.42 12.68
C GLU A 361 -5.06 19.27 12.38
N SER A 362 -5.35 18.45 11.36
CA SER A 362 -4.44 17.38 10.90
C SER A 362 -3.14 17.98 10.36
N HIS A 363 -3.24 19.03 9.56
CA HIS A 363 -2.07 19.76 9.05
C HIS A 363 -1.24 20.36 10.19
N LYS A 364 -1.89 21.06 11.12
CA LYS A 364 -1.24 21.67 12.27
C LYS A 364 -0.53 20.65 13.17
N PHE A 365 -1.13 19.49 13.36
CA PHE A 365 -0.62 18.45 14.24
C PHE A 365 0.47 17.59 13.57
N ALA A 366 0.25 17.16 12.34
CA ALA A 366 1.07 16.13 11.69
C ALA A 366 1.61 16.52 10.30
N ILE A 367 1.34 17.73 9.83
CA ILE A 367 1.58 18.16 8.44
C ILE A 367 1.01 17.11 7.46
N ALA A 368 -0.19 16.61 7.76
CA ALA A 368 -0.84 15.55 7.04
C ALA A 368 -2.15 16.04 6.42
N GLY A 369 -2.33 15.70 5.15
CA GLY A 369 -3.56 15.95 4.42
C GLY A 369 -4.41 14.69 4.27
N LEU A 370 -5.35 14.76 3.35
CA LEU A 370 -6.37 13.72 3.14
C LEU A 370 -5.76 12.42 2.60
N HIS A 371 -4.79 12.50 1.69
CA HIS A 371 -4.13 11.31 1.16
C HIS A 371 -3.32 10.59 2.23
N CYS A 372 -2.61 11.33 3.08
CA CYS A 372 -1.90 10.74 4.21
C CYS A 372 -2.81 9.96 5.18
N ALA A 373 -4.07 10.37 5.29
CA ALA A 373 -5.08 9.76 6.17
C ALA A 373 -5.84 8.60 5.51
N THR A 374 -5.52 8.24 4.26
CA THR A 374 -6.32 7.31 3.46
C THR A 374 -5.46 6.24 2.80
N LEU A 375 -5.82 4.97 3.00
CA LEU A 375 -5.30 3.88 2.18
C LEU A 375 -6.40 3.41 1.22
N GLU A 376 -6.15 3.58 -0.06
CA GLU A 376 -7.06 3.13 -1.12
C GLU A 376 -6.97 1.61 -1.26
N LEU A 377 -8.12 0.94 -1.25
CA LEU A 377 -8.20 -0.52 -1.31
C LEU A 377 -8.74 -1.02 -2.64
N VAL A 378 -9.71 -0.29 -3.19
CA VAL A 378 -10.36 -0.66 -4.45
C VAL A 378 -10.69 0.59 -5.26
N ARG A 379 -10.27 0.59 -6.52
CA ARG A 379 -10.68 1.53 -7.56
C ARG A 379 -11.25 0.76 -8.75
N ASP A 380 -12.17 1.37 -9.48
CA ASP A 380 -12.55 0.84 -10.78
C ASP A 380 -11.32 0.82 -11.69
N GLN A 381 -11.06 -0.32 -12.26
CA GLN A 381 -9.99 -0.47 -13.23
C GLN A 381 -10.55 -0.11 -14.62
N PRO A 382 -9.78 0.56 -15.49
CA PRO A 382 -10.15 0.64 -16.88
C PRO A 382 -10.37 -0.81 -17.35
N ASP A 383 -11.46 -1.05 -18.10
CA ASP A 383 -11.79 -2.36 -18.61
C ASP A 383 -10.52 -3.02 -19.14
N ALA A 384 -10.07 -4.07 -18.48
CA ALA A 384 -9.04 -4.91 -19.02
C ALA A 384 -9.61 -5.47 -20.31
N GLY A 385 -9.18 -4.91 -21.44
CA GLY A 385 -9.51 -5.47 -22.74
C GLY A 385 -9.12 -6.95 -22.73
N PRO A 386 -9.81 -7.81 -23.49
CA PRO A 386 -9.44 -9.21 -23.53
C PRO A 386 -7.99 -9.30 -24.03
N HIS A 387 -7.11 -9.63 -23.15
CA HIS A 387 -5.70 -9.92 -23.40
C HIS A 387 -4.88 -8.74 -23.99
N ASP A 388 -4.41 -7.83 -23.11
CA ASP A 388 -3.16 -7.10 -23.32
C ASP A 388 -2.18 -7.41 -22.18
#